data_a9b6179e64e769d318a4a2bd46ba2f67
#
_entry.id   a9b6179e64e769d318a4a2bd46ba2f67
#
_cell.length_a   1.000
_cell.length_b   1.000
_cell.length_c   1.000
_cell.angle_alpha   90.00
_cell.angle_beta   90.00
_cell.angle_gamma   90.00
#
_symmetry.space_group_name_H-M   'P 1'
#
loop_
_entity.id
_entity.type
_entity.pdbx_description
1 polymer ?
#
loop_
_entity_poly.entity_id
_entity_poly.type
_entity_poly.pdbx_seq_one_letter_code
_entity_poly.pdbx_strand_id
1 'polypeptide(L)'
;MKKVLLIMGSTRAGRKCPQITSWVKSLAKQVCPDFSYEIVDLATWQLPMDDEPGIPALGNYTQAHTLAWSEKIKAAAAVAFITPQFNWGYPAVLKNAIDHLYSEWREKPTIIVTYGGHGGTRCARQLRRVAASLRMNVVLTAPALELPDLVIREGAALNPAQDFRASIPKIERAFTELANQINDRESMLSTIKRKLKALLASIS
;
A
#
# COMPACT_ATOMS: atom_id res chain seq x y z
N MET A 1 13.22 -10.15 8.61
CA MET A 1 11.87 -10.34 8.03
C MET A 1 11.58 -9.22 7.04
N LYS A 2 10.99 -9.53 5.91
CA LYS A 2 10.57 -8.53 4.91
C LYS A 2 9.38 -7.73 5.45
N LYS A 3 9.47 -6.41 5.42
CA LYS A 3 8.44 -5.53 5.97
C LYS A 3 7.44 -5.14 4.90
N VAL A 4 6.15 -5.31 5.19
CA VAL A 4 5.03 -4.81 4.40
C VAL A 4 4.34 -3.69 5.16
N LEU A 5 4.21 -2.52 4.58
CA LEU A 5 3.47 -1.41 5.17
C LEU A 5 2.00 -1.47 4.75
N LEU A 6 1.09 -1.45 5.72
CA LEU A 6 -0.33 -1.28 5.47
C LEU A 6 -0.68 0.19 5.73
N ILE A 7 -0.84 0.95 4.65
CA ILE A 7 -1.02 2.40 4.71
C ILE A 7 -2.52 2.71 4.75
N MET A 8 -2.97 3.31 5.86
CA MET A 8 -4.35 3.74 6.05
C MET A 8 -4.61 5.06 5.32
N GLY A 9 -5.38 5.00 4.22
CA GLY A 9 -5.66 6.13 3.35
C GLY A 9 -6.79 7.05 3.83
N SER A 10 -7.21 7.00 5.09
CA SER A 10 -8.29 7.85 5.61
C SER A 10 -7.94 8.46 6.96
N THR A 11 -8.15 9.76 7.09
CA THR A 11 -7.95 10.53 8.33
C THR A 11 -9.28 11.09 8.89
N ARG A 12 -10.43 10.74 8.27
CA ARG A 12 -11.75 11.22 8.70
C ARG A 12 -12.04 10.79 10.14
N ALA A 13 -12.63 11.66 10.95
CA ALA A 13 -13.17 11.29 12.26
C ALA A 13 -14.22 10.19 12.11
N GLY A 14 -14.23 9.20 13.00
CA GLY A 14 -15.14 8.05 12.92
C GLY A 14 -14.87 7.06 11.77
N ARG A 15 -13.68 7.14 11.13
CA ARG A 15 -13.26 6.26 10.04
C ARG A 15 -13.26 4.77 10.47
N LYS A 16 -13.66 3.91 9.56
CA LYS A 16 -13.60 2.45 9.74
C LYS A 16 -12.24 1.86 9.33
N CYS A 17 -11.35 2.69 8.77
CA CYS A 17 -10.04 2.30 8.27
C CYS A 17 -9.18 1.52 9.27
N PRO A 18 -9.05 1.91 10.55
CA PRO A 18 -8.24 1.19 11.53
C PRO A 18 -8.71 -0.25 11.76
N GLN A 19 -10.04 -0.46 11.90
CA GLN A 19 -10.64 -1.79 12.10
C GLN A 19 -10.40 -2.69 10.89
N ILE A 20 -10.62 -2.14 9.67
CA ILE A 20 -10.42 -2.85 8.41
C ILE A 20 -8.93 -3.22 8.26
N THR A 21 -8.03 -2.26 8.51
CA THR A 21 -6.59 -2.49 8.37
C THR A 21 -6.07 -3.53 9.36
N SER A 22 -6.53 -3.50 10.60
CA SER A 22 -6.16 -4.50 11.62
C SER A 22 -6.63 -5.90 11.23
N TRP A 23 -7.83 -6.01 10.69
CA TRP A 23 -8.37 -7.28 10.21
C TRP A 23 -7.60 -7.77 8.96
N VAL A 24 -7.35 -6.93 7.97
CA VAL A 24 -6.51 -7.27 6.80
C VAL A 24 -5.12 -7.74 7.24
N LYS A 25 -4.52 -7.07 8.24
CA LYS A 25 -3.23 -7.46 8.81
C LYS A 25 -3.28 -8.87 9.42
N SER A 26 -4.38 -9.23 10.12
CA SER A 26 -4.51 -10.57 10.71
C SER A 26 -4.55 -11.66 9.63
N LEU A 27 -5.29 -11.44 8.55
CA LEU A 27 -5.34 -12.35 7.40
C LEU A 27 -3.97 -12.43 6.69
N ALA A 28 -3.31 -11.29 6.48
CA ALA A 28 -1.99 -11.25 5.86
C ALA A 28 -0.96 -12.09 6.64
N LYS A 29 -0.98 -12.02 7.97
CA LYS A 29 -0.11 -12.84 8.82
C LYS A 29 -0.37 -14.33 8.72
N GLN A 30 -1.61 -14.74 8.47
CA GLN A 30 -1.97 -16.15 8.29
C GLN A 30 -1.46 -16.67 6.94
N VAL A 31 -1.60 -15.86 5.87
CA VAL A 31 -1.20 -16.23 4.51
C VAL A 31 0.32 -16.21 4.34
N CYS A 32 0.98 -15.20 4.86
CA CYS A 32 2.41 -14.96 4.69
C CYS A 32 3.09 -14.68 6.05
N PRO A 33 3.28 -15.71 6.91
CA PRO A 33 3.79 -15.53 8.27
C PRO A 33 5.24 -15.04 8.32
N ASP A 34 6.02 -15.26 7.27
CA ASP A 34 7.43 -14.87 7.18
C ASP A 34 7.65 -13.37 6.97
N PHE A 35 6.57 -12.61 6.77
CA PHE A 35 6.66 -11.16 6.61
C PHE A 35 6.29 -10.44 7.91
N SER A 36 6.89 -9.28 8.13
CA SER A 36 6.46 -8.34 9.16
C SER A 36 5.48 -7.34 8.57
N TYR A 37 4.44 -7.00 9.33
CA TYR A 37 3.39 -6.09 8.90
C TYR A 37 3.31 -4.90 9.83
N GLU A 38 3.54 -3.71 9.29
CA GLU A 38 3.45 -2.45 10.02
C GLU A 38 2.26 -1.64 9.50
N ILE A 39 1.41 -1.17 10.41
CA ILE A 39 0.33 -0.24 10.07
C ILE A 39 0.88 1.17 10.09
N VAL A 40 0.66 1.90 9.00
CA VAL A 40 1.01 3.32 8.85
C VAL A 40 -0.28 4.12 8.79
N ASP A 41 -0.51 4.92 9.82
CA ASP A 41 -1.68 5.80 9.89
C ASP A 41 -1.34 7.20 9.40
N LEU A 42 -1.87 7.59 8.24
CA LEU A 42 -1.65 8.93 7.68
C LEU A 42 -2.24 10.06 8.53
N ALA A 43 -3.09 9.75 9.54
CA ALA A 43 -3.54 10.76 10.48
C ALA A 43 -2.44 11.19 11.47
N THR A 44 -1.44 10.34 11.69
CA THR A 44 -0.30 10.63 12.56
C THR A 44 0.94 11.09 11.80
N TRP A 45 0.98 10.86 10.50
CA TRP A 45 2.02 11.40 9.62
C TRP A 45 1.66 12.82 9.20
N GLN A 46 2.40 13.79 9.72
CA GLN A 46 2.25 15.19 9.34
C GLN A 46 2.99 15.42 8.01
N LEU A 47 2.27 15.26 6.92
CA LEU A 47 2.75 15.55 5.57
C LEU A 47 1.98 16.78 5.05
N PRO A 48 2.51 18.00 5.20
CA PRO A 48 1.91 19.20 4.64
C PRO A 48 1.75 19.10 3.13
N MET A 49 0.73 19.73 2.56
CA MET A 49 0.58 19.76 1.11
C MET A 49 1.59 20.71 0.47
N ASP A 50 2.23 20.26 -0.60
CA ASP A 50 3.02 21.09 -1.53
C ASP A 50 4.11 21.96 -0.86
N ASP A 51 4.76 21.47 0.19
CA ASP A 51 5.77 22.25 0.92
C ASP A 51 7.23 21.94 0.53
N GLU A 52 7.46 20.98 -0.37
CA GLU A 52 8.78 20.77 -0.97
C GLU A 52 9.05 21.83 -2.05
N PRO A 53 10.23 22.47 -2.05
CA PRO A 53 10.55 23.51 -3.04
C PRO A 53 10.79 22.94 -4.44
N GLY A 54 11.08 21.65 -4.55
CA GLY A 54 11.38 20.96 -5.79
C GLY A 54 10.35 19.90 -6.16
N ILE A 55 10.41 19.44 -7.42
CA ILE A 55 9.56 18.34 -7.84
C ILE A 55 10.10 17.00 -7.34
N PRO A 56 9.26 16.10 -6.81
CA PRO A 56 9.69 14.82 -6.23
C PRO A 56 10.47 13.91 -7.19
N ALA A 57 10.28 14.08 -8.51
CA ALA A 57 11.00 13.32 -9.52
C ALA A 57 12.53 13.54 -9.52
N LEU A 58 12.98 14.67 -8.98
CA LEU A 58 14.42 14.98 -8.84
C LEU A 58 15.04 14.33 -7.59
N GLY A 59 14.23 13.90 -6.62
CA GLY A 59 14.69 13.24 -5.39
C GLY A 59 15.42 14.15 -4.40
N ASN A 60 15.43 15.47 -4.64
CA ASN A 60 16.12 16.45 -3.80
C ASN A 60 15.18 16.96 -2.69
N TYR A 61 14.77 16.05 -1.82
CA TYR A 61 13.90 16.40 -0.69
C TYR A 61 14.64 17.22 0.35
N THR A 62 14.00 18.25 0.88
CA THR A 62 14.57 19.17 1.88
C THR A 62 13.82 19.12 3.21
N GLN A 63 12.54 18.78 3.18
CA GLN A 63 11.71 18.75 4.37
C GLN A 63 11.94 17.47 5.19
N ALA A 64 12.10 17.63 6.50
CA ALA A 64 12.39 16.50 7.39
C ALA A 64 11.30 15.41 7.36
N HIS A 65 10.03 15.80 7.24
CA HIS A 65 8.92 14.84 7.16
C HIS A 65 8.93 14.08 5.82
N THR A 66 9.30 14.72 4.70
CA THR A 66 9.44 14.05 3.40
C THR A 66 10.62 13.08 3.41
N LEU A 67 11.76 13.47 3.98
CA LEU A 67 12.92 12.59 4.15
C LEU A 67 12.56 11.36 5.00
N ALA A 68 11.90 11.57 6.14
CA ALA A 68 11.45 10.47 6.99
C ALA A 68 10.44 9.54 6.27
N TRP A 69 9.54 10.12 5.47
CA TRP A 69 8.58 9.37 4.67
C TRP A 69 9.28 8.57 3.56
N SER A 70 10.25 9.16 2.87
CA SER A 70 11.09 8.51 1.88
C SER A 70 11.81 7.28 2.46
N GLU A 71 12.48 7.45 3.60
CA GLU A 71 13.16 6.33 4.27
C GLU A 71 12.18 5.23 4.70
N LYS A 72 11.00 5.61 5.18
CA LYS A 72 9.94 4.66 5.54
C LYS A 72 9.52 3.79 4.36
N ILE A 73 9.27 4.41 3.22
CA ILE A 73 8.87 3.70 2.00
C ILE A 73 10.03 2.91 1.40
N LYS A 74 11.25 3.44 1.39
CA LYS A 74 12.45 2.72 0.90
C LYS A 74 12.70 1.44 1.69
N ALA A 75 12.60 1.50 3.01
CA ALA A 75 12.84 0.36 3.90
C ALA A 75 11.79 -0.77 3.77
N ALA A 76 10.64 -0.50 3.15
CA ALA A 76 9.59 -1.47 2.97
C ALA A 76 9.83 -2.35 1.73
N ALA A 77 9.64 -3.67 1.88
CA ALA A 77 9.65 -4.61 0.77
C ALA A 77 8.41 -4.45 -0.13
N ALA A 78 7.29 -4.05 0.46
CA ALA A 78 6.02 -3.83 -0.23
C ALA A 78 5.10 -2.87 0.54
N VAL A 79 4.04 -2.40 -0.14
CA VAL A 79 2.99 -1.60 0.47
C VAL A 79 1.60 -2.16 0.16
N ALA A 80 0.66 -1.97 1.09
CA ALA A 80 -0.76 -2.20 0.88
C ALA A 80 -1.52 -0.93 1.21
N PHE A 81 -2.16 -0.31 0.24
CA PHE A 81 -3.06 0.82 0.47
C PHE A 81 -4.42 0.31 0.90
N ILE A 82 -4.88 0.71 2.10
CA ILE A 82 -6.23 0.42 2.61
C ILE A 82 -7.00 1.73 2.62
N THR A 83 -7.94 1.92 1.69
CA THR A 83 -8.53 3.23 1.43
C THR A 83 -10.03 3.19 1.16
N PRO A 84 -10.82 4.15 1.70
CA PRO A 84 -12.20 4.29 1.31
C PRO A 84 -12.33 4.88 -0.10
N GLN A 85 -13.51 4.69 -0.68
CA GLN A 85 -13.93 5.45 -1.83
C GLN A 85 -14.65 6.72 -1.39
N PHE A 86 -14.14 7.89 -1.76
CA PHE A 86 -14.79 9.18 -1.63
C PHE A 86 -15.06 9.76 -3.02
N ASN A 87 -16.34 9.97 -3.36
CA ASN A 87 -16.73 10.56 -4.65
C ASN A 87 -16.00 9.92 -5.85
N TRP A 88 -15.99 8.56 -5.89
CA TRP A 88 -15.32 7.73 -6.89
C TRP A 88 -13.79 7.70 -6.84
N GLY A 89 -13.17 8.56 -6.05
CA GLY A 89 -11.73 8.63 -5.86
C GLY A 89 -11.28 8.11 -4.50
N TYR A 90 -9.99 8.22 -4.23
CA TYR A 90 -9.40 7.99 -2.93
C TYR A 90 -9.18 9.34 -2.20
N PRO A 91 -9.04 9.33 -0.84
CA PRO A 91 -8.88 10.56 -0.07
C PRO A 91 -7.66 11.37 -0.46
N ALA A 92 -7.75 12.71 -0.36
CA ALA A 92 -6.67 13.63 -0.67
C ALA A 92 -5.40 13.34 0.13
N VAL A 93 -5.53 12.95 1.40
CA VAL A 93 -4.39 12.61 2.27
C VAL A 93 -3.56 11.44 1.71
N LEU A 94 -4.21 10.47 1.07
CA LEU A 94 -3.48 9.37 0.43
C LEU A 94 -2.77 9.85 -0.84
N LYS A 95 -3.42 10.72 -1.63
CA LYS A 95 -2.79 11.32 -2.81
C LYS A 95 -1.58 12.13 -2.41
N ASN A 96 -1.70 12.97 -1.38
CA ASN A 96 -0.61 13.76 -0.84
C ASN A 96 0.58 12.88 -0.41
N ALA A 97 0.32 11.83 0.38
CA ALA A 97 1.38 10.91 0.82
C ALA A 97 2.08 10.19 -0.36
N ILE A 98 1.37 9.93 -1.45
CA ILE A 98 1.97 9.37 -2.66
C ILE A 98 2.81 10.44 -3.38
N ASP A 99 2.31 11.66 -3.50
CA ASP A 99 2.92 12.74 -4.28
C ASP A 99 4.18 13.34 -3.62
N HIS A 100 4.35 13.19 -2.31
CA HIS A 100 5.62 13.56 -1.64
C HIS A 100 6.84 12.83 -2.21
N LEU A 101 6.64 11.67 -2.85
CA LEU A 101 7.73 10.80 -3.31
C LEU A 101 7.53 10.43 -4.78
N TYR A 102 8.62 10.01 -5.42
CA TYR A 102 8.59 9.55 -6.81
C TYR A 102 9.35 8.24 -7.01
N SER A 103 10.67 8.26 -6.84
CA SER A 103 11.54 7.12 -7.13
C SER A 103 11.33 5.94 -6.17
N GLU A 104 10.89 6.21 -4.96
CA GLU A 104 10.63 5.23 -3.90
C GLU A 104 9.50 4.26 -4.25
N TRP A 105 8.58 4.70 -5.10
CA TRP A 105 7.46 3.91 -5.58
C TRP A 105 7.82 2.96 -6.71
N ARG A 106 8.92 3.23 -7.42
CA ARG A 106 9.29 2.46 -8.61
C ARG A 106 9.50 0.98 -8.27
N GLU A 107 8.82 0.12 -9.02
CA GLU A 107 8.84 -1.33 -8.85
C GLU A 107 8.45 -1.81 -7.43
N LYS A 108 7.81 -0.95 -6.62
CA LYS A 108 7.33 -1.30 -5.30
C LYS A 108 6.14 -2.26 -5.42
N PRO A 109 6.27 -3.52 -4.94
CA PRO A 109 5.14 -4.44 -4.86
C PRO A 109 4.00 -3.84 -4.06
N THR A 110 2.79 -3.83 -4.62
CA THR A 110 1.70 -3.03 -4.08
C THR A 110 0.37 -3.77 -4.14
N ILE A 111 -0.37 -3.77 -3.02
CA ILE A 111 -1.79 -4.16 -2.96
C ILE A 111 -2.65 -2.90 -2.84
N ILE A 112 -3.80 -2.90 -3.50
CA ILE A 112 -4.86 -1.90 -3.33
C ILE A 112 -6.08 -2.60 -2.76
N VAL A 113 -6.43 -2.29 -1.51
CA VAL A 113 -7.67 -2.70 -0.83
C VAL A 113 -8.54 -1.46 -0.71
N THR A 114 -9.74 -1.52 -1.29
CA THR A 114 -10.70 -0.42 -1.20
C THR A 114 -11.93 -0.84 -0.42
N TYR A 115 -12.66 0.14 0.14
CA TYR A 115 -13.92 -0.10 0.81
C TYR A 115 -14.91 1.06 0.61
N GLY A 116 -16.20 0.76 0.73
CA GLY A 116 -17.29 1.72 0.58
C GLY A 116 -18.62 1.03 0.30
N GLY A 117 -19.70 1.78 0.08
CA GLY A 117 -21.03 1.22 -0.19
C GLY A 117 -21.13 0.33 -1.43
N HIS A 118 -20.16 0.40 -2.34
CA HIS A 118 -20.02 -0.46 -3.52
C HIS A 118 -18.59 -1.00 -3.64
N GLY A 119 -17.97 -1.32 -2.51
CA GLY A 119 -16.62 -1.88 -2.44
C GLY A 119 -15.47 -0.96 -2.85
N GLY A 120 -15.75 0.17 -3.50
CA GLY A 120 -14.73 1.14 -3.90
C GLY A 120 -13.99 0.81 -5.20
N THR A 121 -14.59 0.07 -6.11
CA THR A 121 -13.95 -0.37 -7.37
C THR A 121 -13.50 0.79 -8.28
N ARG A 122 -14.24 1.92 -8.27
CA ARG A 122 -13.86 3.11 -9.05
C ARG A 122 -12.63 3.79 -8.47
N CYS A 123 -12.54 3.87 -7.15
CA CYS A 123 -11.36 4.31 -6.43
C CYS A 123 -10.14 3.43 -6.75
N ALA A 124 -10.29 2.11 -6.70
CA ALA A 124 -9.23 1.17 -7.04
C ALA A 124 -8.70 1.38 -8.47
N ARG A 125 -9.61 1.65 -9.43
CA ARG A 125 -9.24 1.92 -10.83
C ARG A 125 -8.44 3.21 -10.98
N GLN A 126 -8.83 4.29 -10.27
CA GLN A 126 -8.07 5.53 -10.28
C GLN A 126 -6.70 5.36 -9.63
N LEU A 127 -6.64 4.74 -8.45
CA LEU A 127 -5.37 4.52 -7.76
C LEU A 127 -4.42 3.63 -8.56
N ARG A 128 -4.92 2.62 -9.30
CA ARG A 128 -4.10 1.84 -10.22
C ARG A 128 -3.45 2.69 -11.30
N ARG A 129 -4.15 3.69 -11.86
CA ARG A 129 -3.57 4.58 -12.88
C ARG A 129 -2.44 5.42 -12.30
N VAL A 130 -2.61 5.94 -11.09
CA VAL A 130 -1.55 6.69 -10.39
C VAL A 130 -0.37 5.77 -10.08
N ALA A 131 -0.61 4.58 -9.53
CA ALA A 131 0.43 3.60 -9.27
C ALA A 131 1.20 3.19 -10.53
N ALA A 132 0.49 3.03 -11.65
CA ALA A 132 1.12 2.72 -12.95
C ALA A 132 2.01 3.85 -13.46
N SER A 133 1.61 5.13 -13.29
CA SER A 133 2.44 6.28 -13.68
C SER A 133 3.74 6.36 -12.87
N LEU A 134 3.71 5.91 -11.61
CA LEU A 134 4.85 5.79 -10.71
C LEU A 134 5.63 4.47 -10.89
N ARG A 135 5.22 3.64 -11.86
CA ARG A 135 5.80 2.32 -12.13
C ARG A 135 5.80 1.38 -10.92
N MET A 136 4.77 1.48 -10.07
CA MET A 136 4.56 0.53 -8.98
C MET A 136 4.15 -0.83 -9.55
N ASN A 137 4.57 -1.89 -8.89
CA ASN A 137 4.21 -3.26 -9.28
C ASN A 137 2.93 -3.69 -8.53
N VAL A 138 1.77 -3.29 -9.06
CA VAL A 138 0.48 -3.55 -8.43
C VAL A 138 0.01 -4.97 -8.76
N VAL A 139 -0.30 -5.78 -7.72
CA VAL A 139 -0.86 -7.12 -7.89
C VAL A 139 -2.18 -7.10 -8.68
N LEU A 140 -2.51 -8.20 -9.34
CA LEU A 140 -3.73 -8.29 -10.17
C LEU A 140 -5.00 -8.19 -9.32
N THR A 141 -5.03 -8.90 -8.19
CA THR A 141 -6.17 -8.94 -7.30
C THR A 141 -6.28 -7.64 -6.49
N ALA A 142 -7.42 -6.96 -6.61
CA ALA A 142 -7.75 -5.77 -5.81
C ALA A 142 -9.02 -6.06 -4.97
N PRO A 143 -8.89 -6.39 -3.69
CA PRO A 143 -10.03 -6.57 -2.82
C PRO A 143 -10.85 -5.29 -2.70
N ALA A 144 -12.17 -5.40 -2.92
CA ALA A 144 -13.12 -4.31 -2.81
C ALA A 144 -14.16 -4.71 -1.74
N LEU A 145 -14.14 -4.05 -0.59
CA LEU A 145 -14.90 -4.42 0.59
C LEU A 145 -16.20 -3.58 0.64
N GLU A 146 -17.32 -4.23 0.46
CA GLU A 146 -18.61 -3.55 0.52
C GLU A 146 -19.04 -3.37 1.97
N LEU A 147 -19.15 -2.10 2.39
CA LEU A 147 -19.62 -1.74 3.72
C LEU A 147 -21.13 -1.98 3.80
N PRO A 148 -21.63 -2.63 4.87
CA PRO A 148 -23.07 -2.75 5.09
C PRO A 148 -23.77 -1.38 5.19
N ASP A 149 -24.97 -1.27 4.66
CA ASP A 149 -25.78 -0.04 4.71
C ASP A 149 -26.00 0.48 6.14
N LEU A 150 -26.21 -0.42 7.10
CA LEU A 150 -26.36 -0.06 8.51
C LEU A 150 -25.10 0.64 9.06
N VAL A 151 -23.91 0.20 8.66
CA VAL A 151 -22.65 0.81 9.07
C VAL A 151 -22.50 2.21 8.46
N ILE A 152 -22.95 2.40 7.20
CA ILE A 152 -22.84 3.66 6.48
C ILE A 152 -23.87 4.68 6.95
N ARG A 153 -25.14 4.26 7.06
CA ARG A 153 -26.28 5.17 7.26
C ARG A 153 -26.63 5.37 8.73
N GLU A 154 -26.49 4.34 9.53
CA GLU A 154 -26.93 4.33 10.92
C GLU A 154 -25.76 4.31 11.92
N GLY A 155 -24.51 4.28 11.41
CA GLY A 155 -23.33 4.27 12.26
C GLY A 155 -23.13 2.97 13.06
N ALA A 156 -23.76 1.88 12.63
CA ALA A 156 -23.62 0.58 13.28
C ALA A 156 -22.16 0.16 13.43
N ALA A 157 -21.89 -0.70 14.40
CA ALA A 157 -20.56 -1.25 14.60
C ALA A 157 -20.18 -2.13 13.41
N LEU A 158 -18.97 -1.95 12.89
CA LEU A 158 -18.40 -2.81 11.86
C LEU A 158 -17.76 -4.04 12.51
N ASN A 159 -18.09 -5.23 12.02
CA ASN A 159 -17.39 -6.47 12.32
C ASN A 159 -16.72 -7.00 11.04
N PRO A 160 -15.45 -6.63 10.77
CA PRO A 160 -14.80 -6.96 9.49
C PRO A 160 -14.77 -8.46 9.17
N ALA A 161 -14.63 -9.33 10.20
CA ALA A 161 -14.56 -10.77 10.00
C ALA A 161 -15.89 -11.38 9.52
N GLN A 162 -17.01 -10.79 9.95
CA GLN A 162 -18.35 -11.20 9.55
C GLN A 162 -18.78 -10.46 8.27
N ASP A 163 -18.67 -9.14 8.28
CA ASP A 163 -19.20 -8.27 7.22
C ASP A 163 -18.48 -8.47 5.89
N PHE A 164 -17.18 -8.80 5.95
CA PHE A 164 -16.36 -9.02 4.75
C PHE A 164 -15.96 -10.49 4.54
N ARG A 165 -16.68 -11.43 5.16
CA ARG A 165 -16.36 -12.87 5.05
C ARG A 165 -16.21 -13.35 3.60
N ALA A 166 -17.07 -12.89 2.71
CA ALA A 166 -17.01 -13.23 1.28
C ALA A 166 -15.77 -12.68 0.55
N SER A 167 -15.08 -11.70 1.15
CA SER A 167 -13.87 -11.09 0.57
C SER A 167 -12.58 -11.73 1.05
N ILE A 168 -12.62 -12.63 2.05
CA ILE A 168 -11.41 -13.29 2.59
C ILE A 168 -10.58 -13.93 1.47
N PRO A 169 -11.13 -14.77 0.56
CA PRO A 169 -10.30 -15.42 -0.47
C PRO A 169 -9.60 -14.42 -1.41
N LYS A 170 -10.22 -13.26 -1.65
CA LYS A 170 -9.59 -12.20 -2.47
C LYS A 170 -8.43 -11.53 -1.75
N ILE A 171 -8.56 -11.31 -0.43
CA ILE A 171 -7.48 -10.74 0.39
C ILE A 171 -6.31 -11.71 0.44
N GLU A 172 -6.57 -12.98 0.72
CA GLU A 172 -5.55 -14.04 0.77
C GLU A 172 -4.81 -14.14 -0.56
N ARG A 173 -5.55 -14.18 -1.67
CA ARG A 173 -4.98 -14.19 -3.01
C ARG A 173 -4.09 -12.98 -3.26
N ALA A 174 -4.54 -11.77 -2.89
CA ALA A 174 -3.75 -10.55 -3.09
C ALA A 174 -2.42 -10.60 -2.32
N PHE A 175 -2.40 -11.12 -1.09
CA PHE A 175 -1.16 -11.27 -0.32
C PHE A 175 -0.27 -12.40 -0.85
N THR A 176 -0.84 -13.49 -1.38
CA THR A 176 -0.08 -14.52 -2.09
C THR A 176 0.60 -13.95 -3.34
N GLU A 177 -0.13 -13.19 -4.16
CA GLU A 177 0.43 -12.51 -5.34
C GLU A 177 1.56 -11.54 -4.94
N LEU A 178 1.38 -10.78 -3.83
CA LEU A 178 2.40 -9.88 -3.31
C LEU A 178 3.67 -10.63 -2.89
N ALA A 179 3.51 -11.74 -2.16
CA ALA A 179 4.61 -12.57 -1.72
C ALA A 179 5.42 -13.11 -2.90
N ASN A 180 4.75 -13.56 -3.95
CA ASN A 180 5.40 -14.03 -5.18
C ASN A 180 6.21 -12.90 -5.84
N GLN A 181 5.63 -11.71 -6.00
CA GLN A 181 6.36 -10.56 -6.57
C GLN A 181 7.61 -10.19 -5.76
N ILE A 182 7.54 -10.23 -4.43
CA ILE A 182 8.68 -9.94 -3.56
C ILE A 182 9.78 -10.99 -3.75
N ASN A 183 9.41 -12.27 -3.79
CA ASN A 183 10.36 -13.36 -3.91
C ASN A 183 11.01 -13.41 -5.30
N ASP A 184 10.24 -13.21 -6.36
CA ASP A 184 10.74 -13.14 -7.75
C ASP A 184 11.74 -12.01 -7.93
N ARG A 185 11.45 -10.84 -7.37
CA ARG A 185 12.37 -9.70 -7.40
C ARG A 185 13.70 -10.00 -6.72
N GLU A 186 13.68 -10.65 -5.57
CA GLU A 186 14.91 -11.03 -4.87
C GLU A 186 15.73 -12.09 -5.62
N SER A 187 15.05 -13.09 -6.19
CA SER A 187 15.69 -14.11 -7.03
C SER A 187 16.39 -13.47 -8.22
N MET A 188 15.74 -12.55 -8.90
CA MET A 188 16.32 -11.80 -10.02
C MET A 188 17.53 -10.97 -9.57
N LEU A 189 17.43 -10.21 -8.48
CA LEU A 189 18.52 -9.39 -7.95
C LEU A 189 19.71 -10.24 -7.51
N SER A 190 19.48 -11.39 -6.88
CA SER A 190 20.54 -12.33 -6.49
C SER A 190 21.28 -12.90 -7.69
N THR A 191 20.55 -13.22 -8.75
CA THR A 191 21.11 -13.69 -10.01
C THR A 191 21.96 -12.64 -10.71
N ILE A 192 21.51 -11.39 -10.75
CA ILE A 192 22.27 -10.26 -11.31
C ILE A 192 23.56 -10.05 -10.51
N LYS A 193 23.49 -10.00 -9.18
CA LYS A 193 24.67 -9.84 -8.32
C LYS A 193 25.70 -10.95 -8.53
N ARG A 194 25.25 -12.19 -8.67
CA ARG A 194 26.15 -13.35 -8.94
C ARG A 194 26.84 -13.22 -10.30
N LYS A 195 26.09 -12.84 -11.35
CA LYS A 195 26.66 -12.63 -12.70
C LYS A 195 27.66 -11.49 -12.70
N LEU A 196 27.37 -10.37 -12.04
CA LEU A 196 28.27 -9.22 -11.94
C LEU A 196 29.56 -9.59 -11.20
N LYS A 197 29.45 -10.33 -10.08
CA LYS A 197 30.65 -10.81 -9.35
C LYS A 197 31.52 -11.72 -10.20
N ALA A 198 30.92 -12.64 -10.97
CA ALA A 198 31.66 -13.52 -11.90
C ALA A 198 32.36 -12.73 -13.01
N LEU A 199 31.69 -11.70 -13.56
CA LEU A 199 32.28 -10.83 -14.58
C LEU A 199 33.49 -10.05 -14.05
N LEU A 200 33.37 -9.48 -12.84
CA LEU A 200 34.47 -8.74 -12.21
C LEU A 200 35.66 -9.64 -11.92
N ALA A 201 35.43 -10.90 -11.50
CA ALA A 201 36.50 -11.87 -11.26
C ALA A 201 37.17 -12.37 -12.56
N SER A 202 36.54 -12.24 -13.72
CA SER A 202 37.14 -12.60 -15.02
C SER A 202 38.00 -11.49 -15.64
N ILE A 203 37.95 -10.27 -15.09
CA ILE A 203 38.68 -9.08 -15.55
C ILE A 203 39.93 -8.84 -14.68
N SER A 204 39.97 -9.41 -13.50
CA SER A 204 41.13 -9.40 -12.57
C SER A 204 42.05 -10.59 -12.81
#